data_85e06ac1b38032a3c1b788a067d39445
#
_entry.id   85e06ac1b38032a3c1b788a067d39445
#
_cell.length_a   1.000
_cell.length_b   1.000
_cell.length_c   1.000
_cell.angle_alpha   90.00
_cell.angle_beta   90.00
_cell.angle_gamma   90.00
#
_symmetry.space_group_name_H-M   'P 1'
#
loop_
_entity.id
_entity.type
_entity.pdbx_description
1 polymer ?
#
loop_
_entity_poly.entity_id
_entity_poly.type
_entity_poly.pdbx_seq_one_letter_code
_entity_poly.pdbx_strand_id
1 'polypeptide(L)'
;XTLIVEQPAQLQLAGLNHPLLTTSNKTLYVQYGCGLSAPSEWINFDISPTLRIQKIPLLGKLFKSQLNVTFPDNVRYGDIVKGLPVPDNSCDGLYCSHTLEHLSLEDLRKALTNSYKILKKGGIFRCVLPDLEKAARTYLKDLEHGYALSSINFMQSTLLGL
;
A
#
# COMPACT_ATOMS: atom_id res chain seq x y z
N UNK A 1 13.87 -0.49 1.03
CA UNK A 1 13.80 0.14 0.74
C UNK A 1 12.78 0.77 0.91
N THR A 2 12.88 1.71 1.24
CA THR A 2 11.74 2.62 1.16
C THR A 2 11.88 3.50 -0.06
N LEU A 3 10.92 3.44 -0.95
CA LEU A 3 10.88 4.26 -2.16
C LEU A 3 9.85 5.38 -1.96
N ILE A 4 10.26 6.63 -2.23
CA ILE A 4 9.37 7.80 -2.24
C ILE A 4 9.33 8.32 -3.68
N VAL A 5 8.13 8.35 -4.25
CA VAL A 5 7.89 8.87 -5.60
C VAL A 5 6.98 10.10 -5.47
N GLU A 6 7.43 11.21 -6.03
CA GLU A 6 6.66 12.46 -6.08
C GLU A 6 6.17 12.71 -7.49
N GLN A 7 4.91 13.08 -7.62
CA GLN A 7 4.38 13.54 -8.90
C GLN A 7 4.89 14.95 -9.17
N PRO A 8 5.59 15.19 -10.30
CA PRO A 8 6.18 16.51 -10.55
C PRO A 8 5.11 17.60 -10.64
N ALA A 9 5.36 18.70 -9.92
CA ALA A 9 4.54 19.89 -10.03
C ALA A 9 4.88 20.59 -11.36
N GLN A 10 3.91 20.75 -12.25
CA GLN A 10 4.10 21.58 -13.44
C GLN A 10 4.11 23.06 -13.02
N LEU A 11 5.12 23.80 -13.46
CA LEU A 11 5.15 25.24 -13.31
C LEU A 11 3.95 25.86 -14.05
N GLN A 12 2.99 26.34 -13.26
CA GLN A 12 1.92 27.17 -13.81
C GLN A 12 2.43 28.59 -13.97
N LEU A 13 2.49 29.04 -15.21
CA LEU A 13 2.73 30.46 -15.51
C LEU A 13 1.62 31.29 -14.86
N ALA A 14 2.01 32.16 -13.95
CA ALA A 14 1.11 33.05 -13.25
C ALA A 14 0.45 34.03 -14.24
N GLY A 15 -0.85 33.99 -14.28
CA GLY A 15 -1.66 34.99 -15.01
C GLY A 15 -3.08 34.98 -14.52
N LEU A 16 -3.44 36.07 -13.88
CA LEU A 16 -4.76 36.60 -13.61
C LEU A 16 -5.47 36.17 -12.31
N ASN A 17 -5.74 37.19 -11.56
CA ASN A 17 -6.50 37.26 -10.31
C ASN A 17 -7.85 36.58 -10.38
N HIS A 18 -8.07 35.57 -9.53
CA HIS A 18 -9.41 35.06 -9.27
C HIS A 18 -9.63 35.09 -7.73
N PRO A 19 -10.81 35.52 -7.27
CA PRO A 19 -11.05 35.64 -5.84
C PRO A 19 -11.00 34.28 -5.15
N LEU A 20 -10.41 34.31 -3.96
CA LEU A 20 -10.21 33.18 -3.07
C LEU A 20 -11.54 32.50 -2.71
N LEU A 21 -11.88 31.44 -3.43
CA LEU A 21 -12.80 30.45 -2.91
C LEU A 21 -11.99 29.57 -1.97
N THR A 22 -12.09 29.81 -0.69
CA THR A 22 -11.55 28.93 0.33
C THR A 22 -12.33 27.62 0.32
N THR A 23 -12.04 26.75 -0.63
CA THR A 23 -12.43 25.37 -0.51
C THR A 23 -11.58 24.78 0.64
N SER A 24 -12.24 24.27 1.64
CA SER A 24 -11.60 23.49 2.69
C SER A 24 -10.86 22.33 2.01
N ASN A 25 -9.58 22.53 1.72
CA ASN A 25 -8.71 21.49 1.16
C ASN A 25 -8.37 20.48 2.24
N LYS A 26 -9.32 19.62 2.55
CA LYS A 26 -9.04 18.49 3.45
C LYS A 26 -8.01 17.59 2.75
N THR A 27 -6.85 17.46 3.36
CA THR A 27 -5.77 16.59 2.89
C THR A 27 -6.26 15.14 2.85
N LEU A 28 -6.07 14.45 1.72
CA LEU A 28 -6.52 13.08 1.54
C LEU A 28 -5.33 12.13 1.53
N TYR A 29 -5.29 11.26 2.52
CA TYR A 29 -4.29 10.19 2.61
C TYR A 29 -4.95 8.85 2.36
N VAL A 30 -4.30 8.02 1.55
CA VAL A 30 -4.80 6.69 1.17
C VAL A 30 -3.69 5.67 1.41
N GLN A 31 -4.06 4.48 1.91
CA GLN A 31 -3.13 3.35 1.90
C GLN A 31 -3.82 2.09 1.38
N TYR A 32 -3.04 1.21 0.76
CA TYR A 32 -3.51 -0.11 0.33
C TYR A 32 -2.56 -1.20 0.81
N GLY A 33 -3.10 -2.41 0.94
CA GLY A 33 -2.39 -3.51 1.60
C GLY A 33 -2.15 -3.16 3.06
N CYS A 34 -3.15 -2.53 3.70
CA CYS A 34 -2.99 -1.95 5.03
C CYS A 34 -2.92 -3.01 6.13
N GLY A 35 -3.39 -4.23 5.86
CA GLY A 35 -3.49 -5.25 6.88
C GLY A 35 -4.31 -4.75 8.07
N LEU A 36 -3.74 -4.89 9.26
CA LEU A 36 -4.39 -4.45 10.50
C LEU A 36 -4.01 -3.02 10.91
N SER A 37 -3.12 -2.36 10.15
CA SER A 37 -2.68 -0.99 10.43
C SER A 37 -3.56 0.00 9.68
N ALA A 38 -4.56 0.57 10.36
CA ALA A 38 -5.58 1.39 9.72
C ALA A 38 -5.80 2.71 10.47
N PRO A 39 -4.89 3.69 10.31
CA PRO A 39 -5.06 5.00 10.93
C PRO A 39 -6.40 5.65 10.55
N SER A 40 -7.03 6.31 11.49
CA SER A 40 -8.39 6.88 11.33
C SER A 40 -8.44 8.02 10.30
N GLU A 41 -7.32 8.73 10.15
CA GLU A 41 -7.20 9.89 9.24
C GLU A 41 -6.98 9.47 7.78
N TRP A 42 -6.78 8.19 7.53
CA TRP A 42 -6.47 7.63 6.20
C TRP A 42 -7.65 6.84 5.66
N ILE A 43 -7.80 6.80 4.36
CA ILE A 43 -8.66 5.81 3.71
C ILE A 43 -7.82 4.54 3.54
N ASN A 44 -8.25 3.48 4.21
CA ASN A 44 -7.48 2.24 4.33
C ASN A 44 -8.11 1.15 3.47
N PHE A 45 -7.32 0.57 2.56
CA PHE A 45 -7.77 -0.51 1.67
C PHE A 45 -6.96 -1.77 1.86
N ASP A 46 -7.64 -2.91 1.74
CA ASP A 46 -6.98 -4.21 1.71
C ASP A 46 -7.74 -5.15 0.77
N ILE A 47 -7.03 -6.12 0.18
CA ILE A 47 -7.61 -7.06 -0.77
C ILE A 47 -7.95 -8.41 -0.12
N SER A 48 -7.65 -8.59 1.16
CA SER A 48 -7.78 -9.89 1.84
C SER A 48 -9.17 -10.49 1.69
N PRO A 49 -9.27 -11.78 1.33
CA PRO A 49 -10.56 -12.49 1.33
C PRO A 49 -11.25 -12.48 2.68
N THR A 50 -10.49 -12.53 3.78
CA THR A 50 -11.02 -12.45 5.15
C THR A 50 -11.80 -11.15 5.37
N LEU A 51 -11.27 -10.03 4.86
CA LEU A 51 -11.95 -8.73 4.93
C LEU A 51 -13.29 -8.77 4.17
N ARG A 52 -13.33 -9.41 2.99
CA ARG A 52 -14.57 -9.54 2.20
C ARG A 52 -15.63 -10.30 2.99
N ILE A 53 -15.26 -11.41 3.63
CA ILE A 53 -16.18 -12.22 4.44
C ILE A 53 -16.68 -11.41 5.64
N GLN A 54 -15.77 -10.70 6.32
CA GLN A 54 -16.09 -9.86 7.48
C GLN A 54 -17.11 -8.78 7.15
N LYS A 55 -17.06 -8.23 5.93
CA LYS A 55 -17.96 -7.12 5.49
C LYS A 55 -19.32 -7.61 4.99
N ILE A 56 -19.55 -8.91 4.84
CA ILE A 56 -20.87 -9.44 4.45
C ILE A 56 -21.80 -9.40 5.66
N PRO A 57 -22.97 -8.67 5.56
CA PRO A 57 -23.95 -8.65 6.66
C PRO A 57 -24.43 -10.06 7.01
N LEU A 58 -24.62 -10.36 8.24
CA LEU A 58 -24.96 -11.66 8.83
C LEU A 58 -23.80 -12.65 8.86
N LEU A 59 -23.12 -12.92 7.74
CA LEU A 59 -22.00 -13.88 7.68
C LEU A 59 -20.82 -13.40 8.51
N GLY A 60 -20.50 -12.10 8.46
CA GLY A 60 -19.41 -11.52 9.25
C GLY A 60 -19.63 -11.72 10.75
N LYS A 61 -20.87 -11.62 11.22
CA LYS A 61 -21.20 -11.86 12.64
C LYS A 61 -21.14 -13.35 13.01
N LEU A 62 -21.60 -14.22 12.10
CA LEU A 62 -21.62 -15.67 12.34
C LEU A 62 -20.21 -16.26 12.41
N PHE A 63 -19.31 -15.79 11.55
CA PHE A 63 -17.96 -16.34 11.44
C PHE A 63 -16.89 -15.54 12.21
N LYS A 64 -17.27 -14.48 12.92
CA LYS A 64 -16.32 -13.62 13.65
C LYS A 64 -15.44 -14.41 14.64
N SER A 65 -16.00 -15.43 15.28
CA SER A 65 -15.27 -16.29 16.21
C SER A 65 -14.34 -17.30 15.52
N GLN A 66 -14.53 -17.53 14.22
CA GLN A 66 -13.74 -18.50 13.44
C GLN A 66 -12.69 -17.80 12.55
N LEU A 67 -12.79 -16.47 12.40
CA LEU A 67 -11.80 -15.73 11.64
C LEU A 67 -10.54 -15.52 12.50
N ASN A 68 -9.44 -16.04 12.04
CA ASN A 68 -8.14 -15.91 12.72
C ASN A 68 -7.66 -14.47 12.83
N VAL A 69 -8.21 -13.59 11.94
CA VAL A 69 -7.82 -12.19 11.86
C VAL A 69 -9.08 -11.35 11.70
N THR A 70 -9.22 -10.30 12.51
CA THR A 70 -10.31 -9.33 12.41
C THR A 70 -9.74 -7.96 12.00
N PHE A 71 -10.16 -7.48 10.84
CA PHE A 71 -9.75 -6.17 10.32
C PHE A 71 -10.46 -5.04 11.08
N PRO A 72 -9.80 -3.90 11.31
CA PRO A 72 -10.47 -2.71 11.84
C PRO A 72 -11.66 -2.28 10.96
N ASP A 73 -12.68 -1.71 11.58
CA ASP A 73 -13.94 -1.36 10.88
C ASP A 73 -13.73 -0.33 9.76
N ASN A 74 -12.70 0.52 9.88
CA ASN A 74 -12.39 1.54 8.89
C ASN A 74 -11.56 1.03 7.71
N VAL A 75 -11.27 -0.28 7.65
CA VAL A 75 -10.64 -0.90 6.46
C VAL A 75 -11.72 -1.23 5.43
N ARG A 76 -11.48 -0.79 4.20
CA ARG A 76 -12.36 -1.03 3.04
C ARG A 76 -11.73 -2.08 2.13
N TYR A 77 -12.56 -2.87 1.46
CA TYR A 77 -12.07 -3.75 0.41
C TYR A 77 -11.66 -2.91 -0.80
N GLY A 78 -10.45 -3.15 -1.32
CA GLY A 78 -9.96 -2.49 -2.52
C GLY A 78 -8.76 -3.19 -3.11
N ASP A 79 -8.73 -3.27 -4.44
CA ASP A 79 -7.70 -3.95 -5.24
C ASP A 79 -7.00 -2.90 -6.10
N ILE A 80 -5.76 -2.58 -5.76
CA ILE A 80 -5.00 -1.55 -6.48
C ILE A 80 -4.73 -1.96 -7.95
N VAL A 81 -4.66 -3.25 -8.23
CA VAL A 81 -4.46 -3.74 -9.61
C VAL A 81 -5.67 -3.39 -10.48
N LYS A 82 -6.88 -3.44 -9.91
CA LYS A 82 -8.12 -3.08 -10.62
C LYS A 82 -8.46 -1.60 -10.51
N GLY A 83 -7.80 -0.90 -9.60
CA GLY A 83 -8.09 0.50 -9.27
C GLY A 83 -8.90 0.62 -7.99
N LEU A 84 -8.53 1.56 -7.15
CA LEU A 84 -9.23 1.85 -5.90
C LEU A 84 -10.39 2.81 -6.18
N PRO A 85 -11.48 2.76 -5.38
CA PRO A 85 -12.57 3.72 -5.50
C PRO A 85 -12.19 5.09 -4.90
N VAL A 86 -11.17 5.69 -5.48
CA VAL A 86 -10.61 6.99 -5.12
C VAL A 86 -10.55 7.82 -6.40
N PRO A 87 -11.07 9.04 -6.43
CA PRO A 87 -11.05 9.83 -7.65
C PRO A 87 -9.62 10.11 -8.13
N ASP A 88 -9.45 10.24 -9.44
CA ASP A 88 -8.17 10.62 -10.04
C ASP A 88 -7.74 12.00 -9.52
N ASN A 89 -6.44 12.19 -9.35
CA ASN A 89 -5.83 13.47 -8.93
C ASN A 89 -6.43 14.02 -7.61
N SER A 90 -6.75 13.14 -6.65
CA SER A 90 -7.39 13.56 -5.39
C SER A 90 -6.55 13.29 -4.15
N CYS A 91 -5.55 12.42 -4.24
CA CYS A 91 -4.78 11.91 -3.10
C CYS A 91 -3.52 12.74 -2.88
N ASP A 92 -3.34 13.30 -1.68
CA ASP A 92 -2.15 14.07 -1.32
C ASP A 92 -0.99 13.15 -0.91
N GLY A 93 -1.31 12.02 -0.27
CA GLY A 93 -0.31 11.03 0.11
C GLY A 93 -0.84 9.61 -0.01
N LEU A 94 -0.06 8.76 -0.68
CA LEU A 94 -0.37 7.35 -0.88
C LEU A 94 0.71 6.50 -0.20
N TYR A 95 0.29 5.44 0.45
CA TYR A 95 1.20 4.54 1.17
C TYR A 95 0.88 3.08 0.90
N CYS A 96 1.92 2.27 0.76
CA CYS A 96 1.80 0.81 0.84
C CYS A 96 3.07 0.22 1.46
N SER A 97 2.92 -0.92 2.09
CA SER A 97 4.04 -1.61 2.74
C SER A 97 3.87 -3.11 2.54
N HIS A 98 4.93 -3.74 2.05
CA HIS A 98 4.97 -5.20 1.84
C HIS A 98 3.77 -5.72 1.04
N THR A 99 3.52 -5.10 -0.10
CA THR A 99 2.39 -5.42 -0.98
C THR A 99 2.85 -5.62 -2.42
N LEU A 100 3.65 -4.71 -2.94
CA LEU A 100 3.98 -4.67 -4.36
C LEU A 100 4.90 -5.84 -4.78
N GLU A 101 5.71 -6.35 -3.86
CA GLU A 101 6.61 -7.48 -4.10
C GLU A 101 5.88 -8.81 -4.35
N HIS A 102 4.60 -8.87 -4.00
CA HIS A 102 3.77 -10.07 -4.22
C HIS A 102 3.07 -10.07 -5.57
N LEU A 103 3.18 -8.99 -6.34
CA LEU A 103 2.47 -8.85 -7.61
C LEU A 103 3.32 -9.40 -8.77
N SER A 104 2.64 -9.96 -9.76
CA SER A 104 3.29 -10.25 -11.05
C SER A 104 3.79 -8.93 -11.67
N LEU A 105 4.75 -9.00 -12.58
CA LEU A 105 5.27 -7.79 -13.23
C LEU A 105 4.17 -7.00 -13.96
N GLU A 106 3.22 -7.72 -14.57
CA GLU A 106 2.07 -7.10 -15.25
C GLU A 106 1.17 -6.37 -14.26
N ASP A 107 0.85 -7.01 -13.13
CA ASP A 107 -0.02 -6.43 -12.11
C ASP A 107 0.67 -5.30 -11.35
N LEU A 108 1.99 -5.39 -11.15
CA LEU A 108 2.79 -4.30 -10.60
C LEU A 108 2.67 -3.05 -11.47
N ARG A 109 2.78 -3.18 -12.81
CA ARG A 109 2.62 -2.05 -13.73
C ARG A 109 1.23 -1.43 -13.61
N LYS A 110 0.17 -2.25 -13.53
CA LYS A 110 -1.20 -1.76 -13.32
C LYS A 110 -1.33 -1.03 -11.97
N ALA A 111 -0.80 -1.63 -10.91
CA ALA A 111 -0.85 -1.04 -9.56
C ALA A 111 -0.15 0.31 -9.52
N LEU A 112 1.05 0.43 -10.14
CA LEU A 112 1.78 1.69 -10.20
C LEU A 112 1.04 2.74 -11.03
N THR A 113 0.44 2.33 -12.16
CA THR A 113 -0.37 3.22 -13.00
C THR A 113 -1.59 3.75 -12.22
N ASN A 114 -2.30 2.86 -11.52
CA ASN A 114 -3.45 3.25 -10.72
C ASN A 114 -3.05 4.13 -9.52
N SER A 115 -1.92 3.83 -8.90
CA SER A 115 -1.35 4.66 -7.83
C SER A 115 -1.05 6.08 -8.32
N TYR A 116 -0.43 6.18 -9.50
CA TYR A 116 -0.11 7.48 -10.11
C TYR A 116 -1.38 8.27 -10.43
N LYS A 117 -2.41 7.61 -10.97
CA LYS A 117 -3.67 8.27 -11.37
C LYS A 117 -4.36 8.97 -10.21
N ILE A 118 -4.43 8.32 -9.03
CA ILE A 118 -5.15 8.88 -7.89
C ILE A 118 -4.36 9.98 -7.17
N LEU A 119 -3.03 10.03 -7.37
CA LEU A 119 -2.18 11.07 -6.76
C LEU A 119 -2.46 12.43 -7.38
N LYS A 120 -2.59 13.44 -6.55
CA LYS A 120 -2.57 14.83 -6.98
C LYS A 120 -1.20 15.17 -7.56
N LYS A 121 -1.16 16.19 -8.39
CA LYS A 121 0.08 16.85 -8.77
C LYS A 121 0.79 17.36 -7.50
N GLY A 122 2.04 16.95 -7.32
CA GLY A 122 2.79 17.19 -6.08
C GLY A 122 2.47 16.24 -4.93
N GLY A 123 1.59 15.26 -5.16
CA GLY A 123 1.30 14.22 -4.18
C GLY A 123 2.46 13.23 -4.04
N ILE A 124 2.57 12.63 -2.86
CA ILE A 124 3.69 11.75 -2.51
C ILE A 124 3.20 10.30 -2.43
N PHE A 125 3.86 9.41 -3.16
CA PHE A 125 3.69 7.97 -2.98
C PHE A 125 4.91 7.42 -2.24
N ARG A 126 4.66 6.85 -1.06
CA ARG A 126 5.69 6.16 -0.29
C ARG A 126 5.38 4.66 -0.26
N CYS A 127 6.32 3.84 -0.72
CA CYS A 127 6.20 2.40 -0.59
C CYS A 127 7.38 1.81 0.15
N VAL A 128 7.12 0.74 0.90
CA VAL A 128 8.12 0.00 1.66
C VAL A 128 8.18 -1.41 1.08
N LEU A 129 9.39 -1.82 0.71
CA LEU A 129 9.66 -3.13 0.11
C LEU A 129 10.80 -3.80 0.86
N PRO A 130 10.91 -5.13 0.83
CA PRO A 130 12.09 -5.81 1.36
C PRO A 130 13.36 -5.31 0.70
N ASP A 131 14.41 -5.17 1.49
CA ASP A 131 15.73 -4.79 0.99
C ASP A 131 16.46 -6.07 0.59
N LEU A 132 16.40 -6.39 -0.69
CA LEU A 132 16.93 -7.65 -1.22
C LEU A 132 18.46 -7.70 -1.10
N GLU A 133 19.16 -6.58 -1.29
CA GLU A 133 20.62 -6.52 -1.14
C GLU A 133 21.01 -6.86 0.30
N LYS A 134 20.35 -6.20 1.26
CA LYS A 134 20.60 -6.47 2.69
C LYS A 134 20.32 -7.94 3.03
N ALA A 135 19.21 -8.48 2.55
CA ALA A 135 18.84 -9.88 2.80
C ALA A 135 19.90 -10.83 2.21
N ALA A 136 20.35 -10.59 0.98
CA ALA A 136 21.36 -11.41 0.32
C ALA A 136 22.71 -11.35 1.06
N ARG A 137 23.15 -10.15 1.45
CA ARG A 137 24.41 -9.99 2.21
C ARG A 137 24.32 -10.69 3.57
N THR A 138 23.19 -10.59 4.25
CA THR A 138 22.99 -11.29 5.53
C THR A 138 23.08 -12.80 5.33
N TYR A 139 22.40 -13.32 4.29
CA TYR A 139 22.42 -14.75 3.96
C TYR A 139 23.84 -15.27 3.75
N LEU A 140 24.65 -14.55 2.93
CA LEU A 140 26.03 -14.95 2.65
C LEU A 140 26.90 -14.94 3.92
N LYS A 141 26.74 -13.92 4.74
CA LYS A 141 27.45 -13.82 6.02
C LYS A 141 27.08 -14.98 6.95
N ASP A 142 25.78 -15.30 7.03
CA ASP A 142 25.29 -16.40 7.87
C ASP A 142 25.83 -17.76 7.40
N LEU A 143 25.95 -17.96 6.08
CA LEU A 143 26.58 -19.16 5.51
C LEU A 143 28.04 -19.28 5.94
N GLU A 144 28.79 -18.18 5.86
CA GLU A 144 30.22 -18.14 6.26
C GLU A 144 30.41 -18.51 7.73
N HIS A 145 29.44 -18.17 8.58
CA HIS A 145 29.46 -18.51 10.00
C HIS A 145 28.84 -19.88 10.31
N GLY A 146 28.43 -20.62 9.29
CA GLY A 146 27.91 -21.98 9.46
C GLY A 146 26.51 -22.07 10.06
N TYR A 147 25.69 -21.00 9.98
CA TYR A 147 24.32 -21.04 10.51
C TYR A 147 23.42 -21.93 9.62
N ALA A 148 22.94 -23.03 10.21
CA ALA A 148 22.20 -24.05 9.46
C ALA A 148 20.87 -23.58 8.88
N LEU A 149 20.26 -22.54 9.47
CA LEU A 149 18.95 -22.02 9.04
C LEU A 149 19.04 -20.79 8.12
N SER A 150 20.24 -20.44 7.65
CA SER A 150 20.46 -19.22 6.85
C SER A 150 19.58 -19.17 5.59
N SER A 151 19.41 -20.29 4.88
CA SER A 151 18.58 -20.37 3.69
C SER A 151 17.09 -20.14 4.02
N ILE A 152 16.61 -20.76 5.09
CA ILE A 152 15.24 -20.60 5.55
C ILE A 152 14.96 -19.13 5.95
N ASN A 153 15.88 -18.56 6.72
CA ASN A 153 15.78 -17.16 7.14
C ASN A 153 15.75 -16.20 5.94
N PHE A 154 16.59 -16.48 4.92
CA PHE A 154 16.57 -15.69 3.67
C PHE A 154 15.23 -15.77 2.97
N MET A 155 14.70 -16.98 2.77
CA MET A 155 13.41 -17.20 2.10
C MET A 155 12.28 -16.49 2.86
N GLN A 156 12.28 -16.60 4.19
CA GLN A 156 11.26 -15.95 5.03
C GLN A 156 11.36 -14.43 5.00
N SER A 157 12.59 -13.89 5.08
CA SER A 157 12.79 -12.43 5.11
C SER A 157 12.50 -11.73 3.79
N THR A 158 12.61 -12.47 2.68
CA THR A 158 12.34 -11.95 1.33
C THR A 158 10.94 -12.31 0.83
N LEU A 159 10.24 -13.21 1.54
CA LEU A 159 8.93 -13.74 1.16
C LEU A 159 8.96 -14.46 -0.21
N LEU A 160 10.15 -14.92 -0.63
CA LEU A 160 10.33 -15.72 -1.85
C LEU A 160 10.08 -17.18 -1.51
N GLY A 161 8.94 -17.71 -1.87
CA GLY A 161 8.61 -19.10 -1.60
C GLY A 161 7.37 -19.30 -0.73
N LEU A 162 6.58 -18.25 -0.60
CA LEU A 162 5.26 -18.32 0.04
C LEU A 162 4.19 -18.46 -1.04
#